data_31c70a01410c8dcf62b1addba777acfd
#
_entry.id   31c70a01410c8dcf62b1addba777acfd
#
_cell.length_a   1.000
_cell.length_b   1.000
_cell.length_c   1.000
_cell.angle_alpha   90.00
_cell.angle_beta   90.00
_cell.angle_gamma   90.00
#
_symmetry.space_group_name_H-M   'P 1'
#
loop_
_entity.id
_entity.type
_entity.pdbx_description
1 polymer ?
#
loop_
_entity_poly.entity_id
_entity_poly.type
_entity_poly.pdbx_seq_one_letter_code
_entity_poly.pdbx_strand_id
1 'polypeptide(L)'
;MSPPGRDVPARRGIPLRAIVPNAVTALALCTGLTGIRFAIAGEWTYAVYAVVAAGVLDGLDGRIARALKGQSKFGAELDSLSDVIAFGVSPAVIMHLWALQHWPRIGWLFALSYAVCMALRLARFNARIDDEDQPHKSAGFMTGVPAPAGAGLMLLPLILWIASDRQWTVLQDYRLVAPWAALIAFLAISSLATFSWGSLRLRRNVRFEAIVVIALLGGALITAPFETLSVVAILYLAMIPLSVLSYARVRRRRAASAPASPSPSQPPPAA
;
A
#
# COMPACT_ATOMS: atom_id res chain seq x y z
N MET A 1 23.75 -28.73 50.81
CA MET A 1 22.61 -28.34 49.94
C MET A 1 23.02 -27.12 49.14
N SER A 2 23.45 -27.33 47.91
CA SER A 2 23.81 -26.22 46.98
C SER A 2 22.55 -25.65 46.36
N PRO A 3 22.39 -24.35 46.16
CA PRO A 3 21.22 -23.75 45.57
C PRO A 3 21.12 -24.11 44.07
N PRO A 4 19.92 -24.32 43.53
CA PRO A 4 19.77 -24.66 42.10
C PRO A 4 20.22 -23.46 41.26
N GLY A 5 21.13 -23.74 40.31
CA GLY A 5 21.61 -22.80 39.32
C GLY A 5 20.45 -22.21 38.53
N ARG A 6 20.32 -20.88 38.49
CA ARG A 6 19.44 -20.16 37.57
C ARG A 6 19.98 -20.34 36.16
N ASP A 7 19.29 -21.17 35.39
CA ASP A 7 19.51 -21.23 33.93
C ASP A 7 19.26 -19.86 33.35
N VAL A 8 20.33 -19.12 33.09
CA VAL A 8 20.27 -17.88 32.34
C VAL A 8 19.97 -18.29 30.88
N PRO A 9 18.82 -17.92 30.31
CA PRO A 9 18.52 -18.29 28.94
C PRO A 9 19.60 -17.71 28.03
N ALA A 10 20.30 -18.56 27.32
CA ALA A 10 21.30 -18.18 26.33
C ALA A 10 20.67 -17.14 25.40
N ARG A 11 21.26 -15.95 25.32
CA ARG A 11 20.88 -14.91 24.36
C ARG A 11 21.01 -15.51 22.95
N ARG A 12 19.91 -16.00 22.39
CA ARG A 12 19.86 -16.45 20.99
C ARG A 12 20.16 -15.24 20.14
N GLY A 13 21.34 -15.17 19.55
CA GLY A 13 21.71 -14.14 18.58
C GLY A 13 20.66 -14.10 17.44
N ILE A 14 20.41 -12.91 16.90
CA ILE A 14 19.48 -12.74 15.77
C ILE A 14 20.05 -13.53 14.58
N PRO A 15 19.32 -14.48 14.01
CA PRO A 15 19.83 -15.28 12.90
C PRO A 15 20.03 -14.39 11.67
N LEU A 16 21.14 -14.58 10.94
CA LEU A 16 21.49 -13.80 9.74
C LEU A 16 20.32 -13.74 8.73
N ARG A 17 19.50 -14.79 8.68
CA ARG A 17 18.29 -14.89 7.84
C ARG A 17 17.25 -13.80 8.11
N ALA A 18 17.19 -13.27 9.35
CA ALA A 18 16.29 -12.20 9.72
C ALA A 18 16.93 -10.81 9.55
N ILE A 19 18.26 -10.72 9.54
CA ILE A 19 18.98 -9.46 9.40
C ILE A 19 18.82 -8.90 7.99
N VAL A 20 18.96 -9.76 6.96
CA VAL A 20 18.93 -9.31 5.56
C VAL A 20 17.60 -8.65 5.17
N PRO A 21 16.40 -9.26 5.39
CA PRO A 21 15.14 -8.59 5.08
C PRO A 21 14.97 -7.30 5.89
N ASN A 22 15.28 -7.30 7.20
CA ASN A 22 15.16 -6.12 8.03
C ASN A 22 16.08 -4.97 7.58
N ALA A 23 17.26 -5.28 7.02
CA ALA A 23 18.15 -4.27 6.45
C ALA A 23 17.55 -3.66 5.18
N VAL A 24 16.86 -4.46 4.35
CA VAL A 24 16.17 -3.95 3.15
C VAL A 24 14.98 -3.06 3.55
N THR A 25 14.20 -3.46 4.56
CA THR A 25 13.12 -2.62 5.12
C THR A 25 13.67 -1.30 5.68
N ALA A 26 14.78 -1.35 6.43
CA ALA A 26 15.44 -0.13 6.92
C ALA A 26 15.95 0.77 5.77
N LEU A 27 16.42 0.18 4.69
CA LEU A 27 16.82 0.91 3.49
C LEU A 27 15.61 1.55 2.81
N ALA A 28 14.46 0.87 2.73
CA ALA A 28 13.20 1.44 2.24
C ALA A 28 12.78 2.67 3.06
N LEU A 29 12.84 2.57 4.38
CA LEU A 29 12.60 3.69 5.28
C LEU A 29 13.53 4.87 5.02
N CYS A 30 14.83 4.63 4.95
CA CYS A 30 15.84 5.67 4.66
C CYS A 30 15.58 6.33 3.30
N THR A 31 15.18 5.54 2.30
CA THR A 31 14.87 6.03 0.97
C THR A 31 13.62 6.90 0.96
N GLY A 32 12.55 6.50 1.68
CA GLY A 32 11.35 7.31 1.86
C GLY A 32 11.63 8.64 2.54
N LEU A 33 12.43 8.65 3.62
CA LEU A 33 12.88 9.89 4.30
C LEU A 33 13.75 10.76 3.39
N THR A 34 14.60 10.14 2.55
CA THR A 34 15.41 10.87 1.57
C THR A 34 14.55 11.59 0.54
N GLY A 35 13.35 11.05 0.22
CA GLY A 35 12.37 11.74 -0.61
C GLY A 35 11.93 13.08 -0.02
N ILE A 36 11.72 13.15 1.29
CA ILE A 36 11.42 14.41 1.99
C ILE A 36 12.60 15.40 1.86
N ARG A 37 13.84 14.92 2.05
CA ARG A 37 15.04 15.76 1.88
C ARG A 37 15.12 16.36 0.48
N PHE A 38 14.86 15.57 -0.57
CA PHE A 38 14.83 16.07 -1.94
C PHE A 38 13.71 17.11 -2.14
N ALA A 39 12.54 16.89 -1.57
CA ALA A 39 11.43 17.86 -1.64
C ALA A 39 11.78 19.18 -0.95
N ILE A 40 12.47 19.17 0.18
CA ILE A 40 12.96 20.37 0.87
C ILE A 40 13.96 21.13 -0.02
N ALA A 41 14.77 20.41 -0.81
CA ALA A 41 15.72 21.01 -1.76
C ALA A 41 15.05 21.48 -3.08
N GLY A 42 13.74 21.25 -3.27
CA GLY A 42 13.04 21.55 -4.53
C GLY A 42 13.30 20.54 -5.66
N GLU A 43 13.96 19.43 -5.35
CA GLU A 43 14.34 18.37 -6.28
C GLU A 43 13.20 17.36 -6.47
N TRP A 44 12.08 17.81 -7.05
CA TRP A 44 10.81 17.07 -7.13
C TRP A 44 10.94 15.74 -7.86
N THR A 45 11.74 15.68 -8.92
CA THR A 45 12.03 14.46 -9.68
C THR A 45 12.65 13.37 -8.80
N TYR A 46 13.67 13.75 -8.01
CA TYR A 46 14.33 12.81 -7.10
C TYR A 46 13.47 12.46 -5.90
N ALA A 47 12.60 13.38 -5.45
CA ALA A 47 11.63 13.09 -4.39
C ALA A 47 10.67 11.96 -4.81
N VAL A 48 10.14 12.00 -6.05
CA VAL A 48 9.28 10.93 -6.58
C VAL A 48 10.07 9.63 -6.74
N TYR A 49 11.27 9.67 -7.32
CA TYR A 49 12.11 8.48 -7.46
C TYR A 49 12.42 7.81 -6.12
N ALA A 50 12.65 8.60 -5.07
CA ALA A 50 12.90 8.05 -3.73
C ALA A 50 11.68 7.28 -3.18
N VAL A 51 10.47 7.81 -3.33
CA VAL A 51 9.25 7.11 -2.89
C VAL A 51 9.00 5.85 -3.73
N VAL A 52 9.23 5.90 -5.04
CA VAL A 52 9.12 4.73 -5.93
C VAL A 52 10.15 3.67 -5.55
N ALA A 53 11.40 4.07 -5.31
CA ALA A 53 12.47 3.16 -4.88
C ALA A 53 12.15 2.52 -3.51
N ALA A 54 11.59 3.28 -2.56
CA ALA A 54 11.11 2.73 -1.30
C ALA A 54 10.04 1.66 -1.53
N GLY A 55 9.11 1.86 -2.48
CA GLY A 55 8.10 0.85 -2.82
C GLY A 55 8.67 -0.41 -3.47
N VAL A 56 9.74 -0.28 -4.27
CA VAL A 56 10.45 -1.44 -4.82
C VAL A 56 11.15 -2.22 -3.72
N LEU A 57 11.84 -1.54 -2.80
CA LEU A 57 12.55 -2.16 -1.67
C LEU A 57 11.58 -2.88 -0.74
N ASP A 58 10.43 -2.28 -0.40
CA ASP A 58 9.33 -2.87 0.35
C ASP A 58 8.81 -4.16 -0.30
N GLY A 59 8.58 -4.14 -1.62
CA GLY A 59 8.18 -5.35 -2.34
C GLY A 59 9.25 -6.45 -2.35
N LEU A 60 10.53 -6.09 -2.21
CA LEU A 60 11.66 -7.02 -2.19
C LEU A 60 11.86 -7.65 -0.81
N ASP A 61 11.79 -6.88 0.29
CA ASP A 61 12.07 -7.39 1.64
C ASP A 61 11.10 -8.51 2.05
N GLY A 62 9.81 -8.36 1.76
CA GLY A 62 8.82 -9.41 1.99
C GLY A 62 9.08 -10.67 1.17
N ARG A 63 9.61 -10.57 -0.06
CA ARG A 63 10.00 -11.72 -0.88
C ARG A 63 11.26 -12.39 -0.33
N ILE A 64 12.25 -11.60 0.07
CA ILE A 64 13.51 -12.07 0.68
C ILE A 64 13.21 -12.77 2.01
N ALA A 65 12.35 -12.19 2.87
CA ALA A 65 11.96 -12.79 4.14
C ALA A 65 11.32 -14.17 3.96
N ARG A 66 10.44 -14.33 2.95
CA ARG A 66 9.85 -15.63 2.61
C ARG A 66 10.86 -16.62 2.04
N ALA A 67 11.73 -16.18 1.14
CA ALA A 67 12.74 -17.04 0.51
C ALA A 67 13.76 -17.57 1.52
N LEU A 68 14.19 -16.74 2.48
CA LEU A 68 15.17 -17.10 3.51
C LEU A 68 14.53 -17.76 4.73
N LYS A 69 13.18 -17.88 4.79
CA LYS A 69 12.45 -18.32 6.00
C LYS A 69 12.86 -17.49 7.23
N GLY A 70 13.12 -16.21 7.02
CA GLY A 70 13.63 -15.25 8.01
C GLY A 70 12.55 -14.35 8.60
N GLN A 71 11.28 -14.72 8.50
CA GLN A 71 10.17 -13.97 9.07
C GLN A 71 10.30 -13.87 10.59
N SER A 72 10.13 -12.66 11.14
CA SER A 72 10.18 -12.40 12.58
C SER A 72 9.13 -11.37 12.95
N LYS A 73 8.66 -11.41 14.23
CA LYS A 73 7.74 -10.38 14.75
C LYS A 73 8.35 -8.98 14.66
N PHE A 74 9.64 -8.86 14.99
CA PHE A 74 10.37 -7.59 14.87
C PHE A 74 10.38 -7.08 13.42
N GLY A 75 10.61 -7.96 12.43
CA GLY A 75 10.60 -7.58 11.01
C GLY A 75 9.23 -7.10 10.56
N ALA A 76 8.15 -7.75 10.98
CA ALA A 76 6.79 -7.34 10.65
C ALA A 76 6.40 -5.97 11.24
N GLU A 77 6.85 -5.67 12.47
CA GLU A 77 6.64 -4.35 13.08
C GLU A 77 7.48 -3.26 12.40
N LEU A 78 8.75 -3.57 12.08
CA LEU A 78 9.64 -2.65 11.36
C LEU A 78 9.09 -2.31 9.97
N ASP A 79 8.58 -3.30 9.25
CA ASP A 79 7.93 -3.19 7.95
C ASP A 79 6.75 -2.22 8.02
N SER A 80 5.85 -2.44 8.98
CA SER A 80 4.68 -1.57 9.19
C SER A 80 5.04 -0.13 9.53
N LEU A 81 6.07 0.08 10.36
CA LEU A 81 6.55 1.43 10.70
C LEU A 81 7.22 2.10 9.49
N SER A 82 8.00 1.33 8.72
CA SER A 82 8.61 1.79 7.46
C SER A 82 7.54 2.24 6.47
N ASP A 83 6.48 1.44 6.30
CA ASP A 83 5.36 1.73 5.42
C ASP A 83 4.63 3.04 5.76
N VAL A 84 4.34 3.26 7.06
CA VAL A 84 3.70 4.51 7.52
C VAL A 84 4.55 5.71 7.11
N ILE A 85 5.87 5.62 7.27
CA ILE A 85 6.77 6.74 6.99
C ILE A 85 6.98 6.89 5.48
N ALA A 86 7.33 5.81 4.77
CA ALA A 86 7.67 5.87 3.35
C ALA A 86 6.46 6.16 2.45
N PHE A 87 5.28 5.64 2.79
CA PHE A 87 4.07 5.76 1.95
C PHE A 87 2.96 6.62 2.56
N GLY A 88 3.04 6.94 3.85
CA GLY A 88 2.11 7.87 4.50
C GLY A 88 2.72 9.25 4.66
N VAL A 89 3.77 9.36 5.47
CA VAL A 89 4.35 10.67 5.85
C VAL A 89 5.11 11.30 4.69
N SER A 90 5.96 10.54 4.00
CA SER A 90 6.81 11.10 2.94
C SER A 90 5.99 11.72 1.80
N PRO A 91 5.00 11.03 1.17
CA PRO A 91 4.17 11.64 0.15
C PRO A 91 3.35 12.84 0.65
N ALA A 92 2.86 12.79 1.91
CA ALA A 92 2.14 13.90 2.52
C ALA A 92 2.98 15.17 2.59
N VAL A 93 4.22 15.04 3.10
CA VAL A 93 5.17 16.16 3.24
C VAL A 93 5.62 16.66 1.86
N ILE A 94 5.92 15.77 0.92
CA ILE A 94 6.28 16.13 -0.46
C ILE A 94 5.16 16.97 -1.09
N MET A 95 3.91 16.52 -1.03
CA MET A 95 2.78 17.24 -1.61
C MET A 95 2.47 18.54 -0.87
N HIS A 96 2.73 18.58 0.45
CA HIS A 96 2.63 19.83 1.20
C HIS A 96 3.65 20.86 0.72
N LEU A 97 4.92 20.49 0.63
CA LEU A 97 6.00 21.37 0.18
C LEU A 97 5.84 21.78 -1.28
N TRP A 98 5.29 20.91 -2.13
CA TRP A 98 5.14 21.19 -3.55
C TRP A 98 3.98 22.14 -3.86
N ALA A 99 2.80 21.92 -3.26
CA ALA A 99 1.57 22.65 -3.63
C ALA A 99 0.79 23.16 -2.43
N LEU A 100 0.56 22.37 -1.39
CA LEU A 100 -0.38 22.69 -0.32
C LEU A 100 0.11 23.81 0.62
N GLN A 101 1.42 24.08 0.68
CA GLN A 101 1.98 25.20 1.47
C GLN A 101 1.46 26.57 1.02
N HIS A 102 0.97 26.69 -0.23
CA HIS A 102 0.38 27.92 -0.74
C HIS A 102 -1.01 28.23 -0.15
N TRP A 103 -1.58 27.29 0.62
CA TRP A 103 -2.78 27.52 1.42
C TRP A 103 -2.43 27.51 2.92
N PRO A 104 -2.05 28.65 3.52
CA PRO A 104 -1.58 28.70 4.89
C PRO A 104 -2.55 28.05 5.88
N ARG A 105 -2.04 27.27 6.84
CA ARG A 105 -2.77 26.53 7.88
C ARG A 105 -3.66 25.38 7.35
N ILE A 106 -4.48 25.61 6.33
CA ILE A 106 -5.45 24.62 5.82
C ILE A 106 -4.76 23.56 4.98
N GLY A 107 -3.79 23.93 4.13
CA GLY A 107 -3.05 22.99 3.28
C GLY A 107 -2.34 21.89 4.08
N TRP A 108 -1.81 22.23 5.27
CA TRP A 108 -1.23 21.25 6.17
C TRP A 108 -2.24 20.20 6.64
N LEU A 109 -3.49 20.57 6.88
CA LEU A 109 -4.53 19.63 7.32
C LEU A 109 -4.81 18.54 6.28
N PHE A 110 -4.74 18.86 5.00
CA PHE A 110 -4.91 17.86 3.92
C PHE A 110 -3.74 16.88 3.88
N ALA A 111 -2.50 17.36 4.00
CA ALA A 111 -1.33 16.51 4.09
C ALA A 111 -1.39 15.61 5.33
N LEU A 112 -1.72 16.19 6.49
CA LEU A 112 -1.85 15.47 7.76
C LEU A 112 -2.97 14.42 7.69
N SER A 113 -4.13 14.76 7.09
CA SER A 113 -5.25 13.82 6.95
C SER A 113 -4.87 12.58 6.16
N TYR A 114 -4.10 12.74 5.07
CA TYR A 114 -3.59 11.61 4.30
C TYR A 114 -2.64 10.73 5.13
N ALA A 115 -1.66 11.33 5.82
CA ALA A 115 -0.71 10.58 6.64
C ALA A 115 -1.41 9.79 7.76
N VAL A 116 -2.36 10.43 8.45
CA VAL A 116 -3.16 9.79 9.52
C VAL A 116 -4.04 8.66 8.97
N CYS A 117 -4.74 8.90 7.85
CA CYS A 117 -5.57 7.86 7.22
C CYS A 117 -4.73 6.66 6.77
N MET A 118 -3.51 6.89 6.28
CA MET A 118 -2.59 5.82 5.90
C MET A 118 -2.11 5.03 7.12
N ALA A 119 -1.74 5.71 8.21
CA ALA A 119 -1.35 5.06 9.47
C ALA A 119 -2.51 4.22 10.06
N LEU A 120 -3.72 4.78 10.11
CA LEU A 120 -4.91 4.05 10.58
C LEU A 120 -5.24 2.84 9.71
N ARG A 121 -5.05 2.96 8.38
CA ARG A 121 -5.20 1.83 7.45
C ARG A 121 -4.24 0.70 7.79
N LEU A 122 -2.96 1.01 7.97
CA LEU A 122 -1.92 0.01 8.30
C LEU A 122 -2.17 -0.63 9.65
N ALA A 123 -2.52 0.17 10.67
CA ALA A 123 -2.89 -0.33 11.99
C ALA A 123 -4.09 -1.28 11.92
N ARG A 124 -5.15 -0.92 11.15
CA ARG A 124 -6.32 -1.79 10.95
C ARG A 124 -5.97 -3.07 10.21
N PHE A 125 -5.06 -3.02 9.24
CA PHE A 125 -4.61 -4.21 8.52
C PHE A 125 -3.87 -5.16 9.45
N ASN A 126 -2.94 -4.65 10.26
CA ASN A 126 -2.17 -5.44 11.22
C ASN A 126 -3.07 -6.08 12.29
N ALA A 127 -4.02 -5.32 12.84
CA ALA A 127 -4.96 -5.84 13.84
C ALA A 127 -5.83 -7.00 13.31
N ARG A 128 -5.99 -7.12 11.98
CA ARG A 128 -6.80 -8.18 11.35
C ARG A 128 -5.99 -9.35 10.79
N ILE A 129 -4.66 -9.33 10.92
CA ILE A 129 -3.82 -10.42 10.41
C ILE A 129 -4.16 -11.74 11.11
N ASP A 130 -4.51 -11.70 12.40
CA ASP A 130 -4.81 -12.86 13.23
C ASP A 130 -6.29 -13.31 13.14
N ASP A 131 -7.16 -12.54 12.49
CA ASP A 131 -8.56 -12.91 12.31
C ASP A 131 -8.70 -13.97 11.19
N GLU A 132 -9.14 -15.19 11.56
CA GLU A 132 -9.36 -16.30 10.62
C GLU A 132 -10.50 -16.02 9.63
N ASP A 133 -11.48 -15.22 9.99
CA ASP A 133 -12.65 -14.86 9.17
C ASP A 133 -12.44 -13.53 8.40
N GLN A 134 -11.75 -13.59 7.25
CA GLN A 134 -11.67 -12.47 6.32
C GLN A 134 -12.54 -12.72 5.06
N PRO A 135 -13.80 -12.27 5.03
CA PRO A 135 -14.73 -12.54 3.92
C PRO A 135 -14.27 -11.96 2.59
N HIS A 136 -13.40 -10.93 2.61
CA HIS A 136 -12.82 -10.34 1.40
C HIS A 136 -11.70 -11.21 0.81
N LYS A 137 -10.83 -11.82 1.63
CA LYS A 137 -9.76 -12.73 1.17
C LYS A 137 -10.33 -13.99 0.50
N SER A 138 -11.41 -14.55 1.05
CA SER A 138 -12.09 -15.72 0.47
C SER A 138 -12.71 -15.44 -0.91
N ALA A 139 -12.95 -14.16 -1.24
CA ALA A 139 -13.46 -13.71 -2.53
C ALA A 139 -12.36 -13.23 -3.50
N GLY A 140 -11.07 -13.25 -3.10
CA GLY A 140 -9.95 -12.80 -3.93
C GLY A 140 -9.75 -11.29 -3.99
N PHE A 141 -10.33 -10.53 -3.05
CA PHE A 141 -10.21 -9.08 -2.96
C PHE A 141 -9.39 -8.68 -1.73
N MET A 142 -8.63 -7.56 -1.85
CA MET A 142 -7.98 -6.89 -0.73
C MET A 142 -8.88 -5.78 -0.19
N THR A 143 -8.75 -5.47 1.08
CA THR A 143 -9.48 -4.37 1.72
C THR A 143 -8.66 -3.08 1.60
N GLY A 144 -9.19 -2.10 0.88
CA GLY A 144 -8.56 -0.78 0.69
C GLY A 144 -7.41 -0.76 -0.34
N VAL A 145 -6.89 0.45 -0.61
CA VAL A 145 -5.76 0.67 -1.54
C VAL A 145 -4.45 0.27 -0.86
N PRO A 146 -3.55 -0.55 -1.46
CA PRO A 146 -2.23 -0.85 -0.90
C PRO A 146 -1.40 0.41 -0.61
N ALA A 147 -0.55 0.39 0.44
CA ALA A 147 0.20 1.57 0.85
C ALA A 147 1.08 2.17 -0.26
N PRO A 148 1.88 1.40 -1.00
CA PRO A 148 2.66 1.93 -2.12
C PRO A 148 1.79 2.52 -3.24
N ALA A 149 0.63 1.88 -3.54
CA ALA A 149 -0.30 2.42 -4.53
C ALA A 149 -0.95 3.72 -4.06
N GLY A 150 -1.31 3.82 -2.78
CA GLY A 150 -1.79 5.06 -2.16
C GLY A 150 -0.79 6.20 -2.27
N ALA A 151 0.49 5.92 -2.02
CA ALA A 151 1.58 6.88 -2.19
C ALA A 151 1.72 7.34 -3.65
N GLY A 152 1.69 6.41 -4.60
CA GLY A 152 1.72 6.74 -6.03
C GLY A 152 0.53 7.59 -6.47
N LEU A 153 -0.68 7.28 -5.99
CA LEU A 153 -1.87 8.09 -6.26
C LEU A 153 -1.79 9.48 -5.60
N MET A 154 -1.26 9.57 -4.37
CA MET A 154 -1.08 10.86 -3.70
C MET A 154 -0.12 11.75 -4.49
N LEU A 155 0.95 11.19 -5.03
CA LEU A 155 1.94 11.90 -5.83
C LEU A 155 1.52 12.10 -7.30
N LEU A 156 0.39 11.57 -7.77
CA LEU A 156 0.00 11.60 -9.18
C LEU A 156 -0.03 13.02 -9.79
N PRO A 157 -0.57 14.07 -9.14
CA PRO A 157 -0.50 15.42 -9.70
C PRO A 157 0.94 15.90 -9.94
N LEU A 158 1.86 15.60 -9.01
CA LEU A 158 3.28 15.92 -9.14
C LEU A 158 3.94 15.10 -10.26
N ILE A 159 3.63 13.81 -10.38
CA ILE A 159 4.14 12.92 -11.43
C ILE A 159 3.70 13.44 -12.81
N LEU A 160 2.42 13.79 -12.97
CA LEU A 160 1.89 14.36 -14.21
C LEU A 160 2.52 15.71 -14.55
N TRP A 161 2.78 16.55 -13.54
CA TRP A 161 3.46 17.82 -13.73
C TRP A 161 4.88 17.63 -14.23
N ILE A 162 5.63 16.65 -13.70
CA ILE A 162 6.97 16.32 -14.18
C ILE A 162 6.88 15.71 -15.60
N ALA A 163 5.96 14.78 -15.85
CA ALA A 163 5.77 14.14 -17.15
C ALA A 163 5.42 15.14 -18.27
N SER A 164 4.78 16.27 -17.92
CA SER A 164 4.49 17.36 -18.86
C SER A 164 5.63 18.37 -19.02
N ASP A 165 6.86 18.04 -18.65
CA ASP A 165 8.00 18.97 -18.60
C ASP A 165 7.66 20.27 -17.84
N ARG A 166 6.86 20.13 -16.76
CA ARG A 166 6.41 21.23 -15.88
C ARG A 166 5.47 22.25 -16.55
N GLN A 167 4.91 21.90 -17.71
CA GLN A 167 4.04 22.82 -18.47
C GLN A 167 2.65 22.95 -17.86
N TRP A 168 2.13 21.88 -17.25
CA TRP A 168 0.78 21.84 -16.66
C TRP A 168 0.75 22.46 -15.25
N THR A 169 0.99 23.75 -15.17
CA THR A 169 1.06 24.49 -13.88
C THR A 169 -0.23 24.41 -13.06
N VAL A 170 -1.38 24.18 -13.70
CA VAL A 170 -2.66 23.96 -13.04
C VAL A 170 -2.62 22.79 -12.05
N LEU A 171 -1.79 21.77 -12.32
CA LEU A 171 -1.63 20.62 -11.42
C LEU A 171 -1.01 21.01 -10.06
N GLN A 172 -0.27 22.12 -10.01
CA GLN A 172 0.34 22.65 -8.78
C GLN A 172 -0.63 23.53 -7.97
N ASP A 173 -1.83 23.84 -8.50
CA ASP A 173 -2.79 24.63 -7.76
C ASP A 173 -3.29 23.85 -6.54
N TYR A 174 -3.13 24.45 -5.34
CA TYR A 174 -3.61 23.87 -4.09
C TYR A 174 -5.12 23.58 -4.11
N ARG A 175 -5.90 24.33 -4.92
CA ARG A 175 -7.34 24.13 -5.09
C ARG A 175 -7.68 22.79 -5.76
N LEU A 176 -6.75 22.24 -6.54
CA LEU A 176 -6.84 20.93 -7.14
C LEU A 176 -6.22 19.86 -6.24
N VAL A 177 -5.04 20.18 -5.68
CA VAL A 177 -4.27 19.20 -4.87
C VAL A 177 -4.93 18.91 -3.52
N ALA A 178 -5.57 19.89 -2.89
CA ALA A 178 -6.23 19.69 -1.60
C ALA A 178 -7.41 18.69 -1.67
N PRO A 179 -8.41 18.86 -2.57
CA PRO A 179 -9.48 17.87 -2.70
C PRO A 179 -8.96 16.52 -3.20
N TRP A 180 -7.89 16.50 -4.03
CA TRP A 180 -7.22 15.29 -4.42
C TRP A 180 -6.65 14.53 -3.22
N ALA A 181 -5.88 15.21 -2.36
CA ALA A 181 -5.32 14.64 -1.13
C ALA A 181 -6.42 14.08 -0.21
N ALA A 182 -7.52 14.82 -0.04
CA ALA A 182 -8.70 14.37 0.72
C ALA A 182 -9.33 13.11 0.12
N LEU A 183 -9.48 13.06 -1.21
CA LEU A 183 -10.00 11.89 -1.92
C LEU A 183 -9.12 10.66 -1.68
N ILE A 184 -7.80 10.80 -1.84
CA ILE A 184 -6.88 9.67 -1.64
C ILE A 184 -6.82 9.25 -0.17
N ALA A 185 -6.86 10.18 0.78
CA ALA A 185 -6.99 9.89 2.21
C ALA A 185 -8.27 9.08 2.51
N PHE A 186 -9.40 9.48 1.94
CA PHE A 186 -10.65 8.73 2.07
C PHE A 186 -10.56 7.34 1.44
N LEU A 187 -9.99 7.20 0.24
CA LEU A 187 -9.79 5.91 -0.41
C LEU A 187 -8.87 5.00 0.40
N ALA A 188 -7.83 5.56 1.04
CA ALA A 188 -6.90 4.80 1.88
C ALA A 188 -7.59 4.17 3.09
N ILE A 189 -8.44 4.92 3.81
CA ILE A 189 -9.13 4.42 5.02
C ILE A 189 -10.38 3.61 4.69
N SER A 190 -10.94 3.75 3.48
CA SER A 190 -12.15 3.06 3.07
C SER A 190 -11.95 1.54 3.07
N SER A 191 -13.03 0.80 3.32
CA SER A 191 -13.05 -0.66 3.22
C SER A 191 -13.42 -1.16 1.82
N LEU A 192 -13.15 -0.34 0.78
CA LEU A 192 -13.46 -0.71 -0.60
C LEU A 192 -12.66 -1.95 -1.01
N ALA A 193 -13.35 -2.91 -1.60
CA ALA A 193 -12.71 -4.10 -2.13
C ALA A 193 -11.91 -3.73 -3.40
N THR A 194 -10.58 -3.79 -3.33
CA THR A 194 -9.70 -3.61 -4.47
C THR A 194 -9.21 -4.96 -4.98
N PHE A 195 -8.91 -5.04 -6.29
CA PHE A 195 -8.39 -6.28 -6.85
C PHE A 195 -7.05 -6.66 -6.19
N SER A 196 -6.97 -7.90 -5.70
CA SER A 196 -5.71 -8.47 -5.22
C SER A 196 -4.89 -8.99 -6.41
N TRP A 197 -3.73 -8.39 -6.67
CA TRP A 197 -2.79 -8.88 -7.68
C TRP A 197 -2.30 -10.30 -7.38
N GLY A 198 -2.30 -10.71 -6.11
CA GLY A 198 -1.92 -12.06 -5.69
C GLY A 198 -2.93 -13.16 -6.04
N SER A 199 -4.18 -12.81 -6.37
CA SER A 199 -5.22 -13.76 -6.76
C SER A 199 -5.23 -14.08 -8.26
N LEU A 200 -4.48 -13.35 -9.07
CA LEU A 200 -4.29 -13.62 -10.49
C LEU A 200 -3.45 -14.90 -10.66
N ARG A 201 -4.11 -16.06 -10.57
CA ARG A 201 -3.52 -17.31 -11.04
C ARG A 201 -3.44 -17.24 -12.57
N LEU A 202 -2.30 -16.80 -13.09
CA LEU A 202 -2.02 -16.82 -14.52
C LEU A 202 -2.16 -18.25 -15.02
N ARG A 203 -3.13 -18.49 -15.90
CA ARG A 203 -3.26 -19.76 -16.64
C ARG A 203 -1.94 -20.05 -17.32
N ARG A 204 -1.57 -21.32 -17.44
CA ARG A 204 -0.29 -21.76 -18.04
C ARG A 204 -0.04 -21.17 -19.44
N ASN A 205 -1.11 -20.87 -20.17
CA ASN A 205 -1.05 -20.31 -21.53
C ASN A 205 -0.77 -18.80 -21.60
N VAL A 206 -0.84 -18.06 -20.47
CA VAL A 206 -0.68 -16.57 -20.45
C VAL A 206 0.67 -16.17 -19.85
N ARG A 207 1.60 -17.12 -19.66
CA ARG A 207 2.89 -16.82 -19.00
C ARG A 207 3.84 -16.04 -19.89
N PHE A 208 3.84 -16.32 -21.20
CA PHE A 208 4.70 -15.63 -22.14
C PHE A 208 4.23 -14.19 -22.36
N GLU A 209 2.92 -13.97 -22.51
CA GLU A 209 2.35 -12.63 -22.62
C GLU A 209 2.62 -11.80 -21.38
N ALA A 210 2.53 -12.40 -20.18
CA ALA A 210 2.88 -11.73 -18.93
C ALA A 210 4.36 -11.32 -18.88
N ILE A 211 5.27 -12.17 -19.35
CA ILE A 211 6.71 -11.84 -19.43
C ILE A 211 6.93 -10.66 -20.38
N VAL A 212 6.29 -10.68 -21.54
CA VAL A 212 6.40 -9.58 -22.54
C VAL A 212 5.87 -8.27 -21.93
N VAL A 213 4.70 -8.30 -21.27
CA VAL A 213 4.12 -7.12 -20.64
C VAL A 213 5.04 -6.58 -19.53
N ILE A 214 5.62 -7.45 -18.69
CA ILE A 214 6.56 -7.04 -17.63
C ILE A 214 7.83 -6.44 -18.26
N ALA A 215 8.37 -7.04 -19.33
CA ALA A 215 9.55 -6.53 -20.01
C ALA A 215 9.28 -5.16 -20.66
N LEU A 216 8.14 -5.00 -21.33
CA LEU A 216 7.73 -3.74 -21.94
C LEU A 216 7.50 -2.65 -20.87
N LEU A 217 6.84 -3.00 -19.76
CA LEU A 217 6.64 -2.06 -18.65
C LEU A 217 7.98 -1.63 -18.01
N GLY A 218 8.90 -2.58 -17.84
CA GLY A 218 10.25 -2.30 -17.36
C GLY A 218 11.04 -1.40 -18.32
N GLY A 219 10.98 -1.69 -19.63
CA GLY A 219 11.56 -0.85 -20.65
C GLY A 219 10.98 0.56 -20.69
N ALA A 220 9.65 0.67 -20.62
CA ALA A 220 8.96 1.96 -20.55
C ALA A 220 9.33 2.74 -19.28
N LEU A 221 9.47 2.07 -18.14
CA LEU A 221 9.87 2.71 -16.89
C LEU A 221 11.31 3.25 -16.94
N ILE A 222 12.20 2.64 -17.74
CA ILE A 222 13.56 3.11 -17.93
C ILE A 222 13.61 4.28 -18.92
N THR A 223 12.84 4.23 -20.01
CA THR A 223 12.88 5.23 -21.09
C THR A 223 12.02 6.46 -20.80
N ALA A 224 10.84 6.26 -20.21
CA ALA A 224 9.83 7.29 -19.94
C ALA A 224 9.18 7.04 -18.55
N PRO A 225 9.93 7.26 -17.45
CA PRO A 225 9.51 6.84 -16.12
C PRO A 225 8.24 7.55 -15.64
N PHE A 226 8.13 8.86 -15.83
CA PHE A 226 7.00 9.62 -15.29
C PHE A 226 5.71 9.41 -16.09
N GLU A 227 5.81 9.27 -17.40
CA GLU A 227 4.70 8.90 -18.28
C GLU A 227 4.19 7.51 -17.94
N THR A 228 5.10 6.56 -17.75
CA THR A 228 4.75 5.18 -17.38
C THR A 228 4.08 5.13 -16.01
N LEU A 229 4.64 5.82 -15.00
CA LEU A 229 4.05 5.91 -13.67
C LEU A 229 2.67 6.58 -13.72
N SER A 230 2.51 7.63 -14.53
CA SER A 230 1.22 8.31 -14.73
C SER A 230 0.17 7.37 -15.31
N VAL A 231 0.50 6.66 -16.37
CA VAL A 231 -0.40 5.69 -17.01
C VAL A 231 -0.78 4.58 -16.04
N VAL A 232 0.18 4.00 -15.32
CA VAL A 232 -0.06 2.95 -14.33
C VAL A 232 -0.98 3.45 -13.21
N ALA A 233 -0.73 4.65 -12.68
CA ALA A 233 -1.54 5.23 -11.61
C ALA A 233 -2.97 5.56 -12.08
N ILE A 234 -3.14 6.10 -13.29
CA ILE A 234 -4.45 6.38 -13.88
C ILE A 234 -5.23 5.09 -14.14
N LEU A 235 -4.59 4.07 -14.71
CA LEU A 235 -5.20 2.75 -14.91
C LEU A 235 -5.63 2.12 -13.59
N TYR A 236 -4.77 2.20 -12.56
CA TYR A 236 -5.10 1.71 -11.23
C TYR A 236 -6.30 2.45 -10.64
N LEU A 237 -6.34 3.79 -10.75
CA LEU A 237 -7.47 4.60 -10.30
C LEU A 237 -8.78 4.23 -11.02
N ALA A 238 -8.73 4.03 -12.34
CA ALA A 238 -9.87 3.60 -13.15
C ALA A 238 -10.36 2.18 -12.81
N MET A 239 -9.46 1.30 -12.31
CA MET A 239 -9.84 -0.04 -11.87
C MET A 239 -10.56 -0.06 -10.52
N ILE A 240 -10.42 0.97 -9.67
CA ILE A 240 -11.08 1.01 -8.34
C ILE A 240 -12.61 0.91 -8.47
N PRO A 241 -13.31 1.76 -9.25
CA PRO A 241 -14.76 1.65 -9.39
C PRO A 241 -15.22 0.32 -10.02
N LEU A 242 -14.44 -0.21 -10.98
CA LEU A 242 -14.72 -1.52 -11.57
C LEU A 242 -14.62 -2.65 -10.54
N SER A 243 -13.64 -2.59 -9.64
CA SER A 243 -13.48 -3.55 -8.56
C SER A 243 -14.65 -3.52 -7.59
N VAL A 244 -15.11 -2.33 -7.19
CA VAL A 244 -16.26 -2.14 -6.30
C VAL A 244 -17.53 -2.70 -6.92
N LEU A 245 -17.79 -2.42 -8.20
CA LEU A 245 -18.95 -2.94 -8.93
C LEU A 245 -18.89 -4.47 -9.06
N SER A 246 -17.72 -5.02 -9.33
CA SER A 246 -17.50 -6.47 -9.44
C SER A 246 -17.76 -7.17 -8.11
N TYR A 247 -17.24 -6.62 -7.01
CA TYR A 247 -17.47 -7.15 -5.66
C TYR A 247 -18.97 -7.12 -5.27
N ALA A 248 -19.67 -6.03 -5.58
CA ALA A 248 -21.10 -5.92 -5.33
C ALA A 248 -21.90 -7.03 -6.06
N ARG A 249 -21.52 -7.37 -7.30
CA ARG A 249 -22.11 -8.48 -8.07
C ARG A 249 -21.84 -9.84 -7.44
N VAL A 250 -20.60 -10.09 -7.01
CA VAL A 250 -20.22 -11.35 -6.34
C VAL A 250 -20.97 -11.52 -5.02
N ARG A 251 -21.07 -10.47 -4.22
CA ARG A 251 -21.80 -10.47 -2.95
C ARG A 251 -23.29 -10.77 -3.16
N ARG A 252 -23.95 -10.16 -4.16
CA ARG A 252 -25.34 -10.44 -4.51
C ARG A 252 -25.56 -11.90 -4.92
N ARG A 253 -24.66 -12.47 -5.72
CA ARG A 253 -24.74 -13.89 -6.15
C ARG A 253 -24.58 -14.84 -4.96
N ARG A 254 -23.65 -14.59 -4.03
CA ARG A 254 -23.47 -15.41 -2.81
C ARG A 254 -24.69 -15.33 -1.89
N ALA A 255 -25.29 -14.15 -1.73
CA ALA A 255 -26.51 -13.98 -0.95
C ALA A 255 -27.70 -14.74 -1.55
N ALA A 256 -27.80 -14.81 -2.88
CA ALA A 256 -28.84 -15.57 -3.58
C ALA A 256 -28.61 -17.09 -3.55
N SER A 257 -27.37 -17.54 -3.32
CA SER A 257 -27.01 -18.97 -3.25
C SER A 257 -26.95 -19.52 -1.82
N ALA A 258 -27.16 -18.67 -0.80
CA ALA A 258 -27.22 -19.10 0.58
C ALA A 258 -28.48 -19.95 0.77
N PRO A 259 -28.38 -21.20 1.32
CA PRO A 259 -29.58 -21.99 1.63
C PRO A 259 -30.43 -21.22 2.63
N ALA A 260 -31.75 -21.21 2.40
CA ALA A 260 -32.71 -20.63 3.35
C ALA A 260 -32.43 -21.22 4.73
N SER A 261 -32.25 -20.36 5.74
CA SER A 261 -32.13 -20.80 7.13
C SER A 261 -33.27 -21.74 7.45
N PRO A 262 -33.03 -22.92 8.08
CA PRO A 262 -34.10 -23.81 8.47
C PRO A 262 -35.10 -23.02 9.35
N SER A 263 -36.36 -23.07 8.99
CA SER A 263 -37.46 -22.51 9.80
C SER A 263 -37.31 -23.01 11.23
N PRO A 264 -37.58 -22.17 12.27
CA PRO A 264 -37.52 -22.60 13.65
C PRO A 264 -38.44 -23.79 13.78
N SER A 265 -37.88 -24.93 14.23
CA SER A 265 -38.58 -26.18 14.46
C SER A 265 -39.85 -25.90 15.30
N GLN A 266 -41.02 -26.31 14.79
CA GLN A 266 -42.25 -26.29 15.57
C GLN A 266 -42.02 -27.05 16.89
N PRO A 267 -42.51 -26.53 18.01
CA PRO A 267 -42.44 -27.26 19.27
C PRO A 267 -43.18 -28.58 19.12
N PRO A 268 -42.74 -29.67 19.80
CA PRO A 268 -43.43 -30.95 19.75
C PRO A 268 -44.85 -30.80 20.28
N PRO A 269 -45.85 -31.57 19.72
CA PRO A 269 -47.19 -31.54 20.22
C PRO A 269 -47.21 -32.00 21.67
N ALA A 270 -47.90 -31.21 22.52
CA ALA A 270 -48.13 -31.55 23.92
C ALA A 270 -48.92 -32.88 24.02
N ALA A 271 -48.35 -33.82 24.79
CA ALA A 271 -49.00 -35.10 25.17
C ALA A 271 -49.92 -34.89 26.38
#